data_0c0b0d4b7869fd963fa37e20eda07fa6
#
_entry.id   0c0b0d4b7869fd963fa37e20eda07fa6
#
_cell.length_a   1.000
_cell.length_b   1.000
_cell.length_c   1.000
_cell.angle_alpha   90.00
_cell.angle_beta   90.00
_cell.angle_gamma   90.00
#
_symmetry.space_group_name_H-M   'P 1'
#
loop_
_entity.id
_entity.type
_entity.pdbx_description
1 polymer ?
#
loop_
_entity_poly.entity_id
_entity_poly.type
_entity_poly.pdbx_seq_one_letter_code
_entity_poly.pdbx_strand_id
1 'polypeptide(L)'
;ERIETLISSEKEESELTMCTDVDRNDMARVCKPGTVKLLERRMLERYSRLIHTVDHIEGELLDERDALDAILTHMWACTVTGSPKPIAMQTIEDLELSPRGWYSGCIGFLWFNGYVSTGMTLRTVHLKDGTATVRAGATLLYDSDPEAEERETCSHASSFLEAPRAQLNLS
;
A
#
# COMPACT_ATOMS: atom_id res chain seq x y z
N GLU A 1 9.47 17.33 -16.35
CA GLU A 1 9.78 16.04 -17.00
C GLU A 1 9.30 14.86 -16.16
N ARG A 2 9.89 14.49 -15.00
CA ARG A 2 9.44 13.34 -14.20
C ARG A 2 7.97 13.41 -13.75
N ILE A 3 7.52 14.58 -13.33
CA ILE A 3 6.12 14.82 -12.93
C ILE A 3 5.19 14.70 -14.14
N GLU A 4 5.57 15.24 -15.26
CA GLU A 4 4.80 15.14 -16.50
C GLU A 4 4.67 13.68 -16.95
N THR A 5 5.75 12.91 -16.88
CA THR A 5 5.74 11.47 -17.16
C THR A 5 4.79 10.73 -16.22
N LEU A 6 4.82 11.03 -14.93
CA LEU A 6 3.93 10.41 -13.93
C LEU A 6 2.46 10.74 -14.20
N ILE A 7 2.13 12.01 -14.48
CA ILE A 7 0.75 12.45 -14.72
C ILE A 7 0.20 11.88 -16.05
N SER A 8 1.06 11.73 -17.07
CA SER A 8 0.66 11.24 -18.38
C SER A 8 0.67 9.71 -18.52
N SER A 9 1.08 8.99 -17.49
CA SER A 9 1.12 7.53 -17.50
C SER A 9 -0.29 6.94 -17.35
N GLU A 10 -0.76 6.26 -18.38
CA GLU A 10 -2.04 5.53 -18.35
C GLU A 10 -1.99 4.33 -17.37
N LYS A 11 -0.82 3.69 -17.24
CA LYS A 11 -0.60 2.61 -16.25
C LYS A 11 -0.83 3.13 -14.83
N GLU A 12 -0.15 4.21 -14.45
CA GLU A 12 -0.27 4.82 -13.11
C GLU A 12 -1.70 5.30 -12.83
N GLU A 13 -2.38 5.85 -13.83
CA GLU A 13 -3.78 6.25 -13.69
C GLU A 13 -4.70 5.05 -13.50
N SER A 14 -4.50 3.98 -14.25
CA SER A 14 -5.29 2.74 -14.14
C SER A 14 -5.10 2.08 -12.77
N GLU A 15 -3.85 2.00 -12.30
CA GLU A 15 -3.51 1.44 -10.99
C GLU A 15 -4.16 2.22 -9.86
N LEU A 16 -4.00 3.54 -9.84
CA LEU A 16 -4.60 4.38 -8.82
C LEU A 16 -6.13 4.33 -8.87
N THR A 17 -6.73 4.35 -10.05
CA THR A 17 -8.19 4.28 -10.22
C THR A 17 -8.73 2.95 -9.70
N MET A 18 -8.07 1.83 -9.98
CA MET A 18 -8.43 0.53 -9.46
C MET A 18 -8.37 0.50 -7.93
N CYS A 19 -7.29 1.00 -7.34
CA CYS A 19 -7.15 1.04 -5.88
C CYS A 19 -8.22 1.91 -5.23
N THR A 20 -8.47 3.10 -5.77
CA THR A 20 -9.50 4.03 -5.30
C THR A 20 -10.90 3.41 -5.35
N ASP A 21 -11.23 2.67 -6.40
CA ASP A 21 -12.52 1.98 -6.51
C ASP A 21 -12.67 0.88 -5.47
N VAL A 22 -11.64 0.07 -5.25
CA VAL A 22 -11.63 -0.96 -4.22
C VAL A 22 -11.76 -0.35 -2.83
N ASP A 23 -11.00 0.70 -2.51
CA ASP A 23 -11.05 1.36 -1.21
C ASP A 23 -12.42 1.99 -0.95
N ARG A 24 -13.05 2.62 -1.95
CA ARG A 24 -14.42 3.10 -1.84
C ARG A 24 -15.43 1.98 -1.58
N ASN A 25 -15.28 0.84 -2.22
CA ASN A 25 -16.12 -0.33 -1.99
C ASN A 25 -15.93 -0.90 -0.59
N ASP A 26 -14.70 -0.98 -0.10
CA ASP A 26 -14.41 -1.42 1.27
C ASP A 26 -15.00 -0.45 2.30
N MET A 27 -14.84 0.87 2.12
CA MET A 27 -15.46 1.88 2.97
C MET A 27 -17.00 1.78 2.97
N ALA A 28 -17.61 1.51 1.83
CA ALA A 28 -19.08 1.40 1.71
C ALA A 28 -19.68 0.26 2.58
N ARG A 29 -18.85 -0.69 3.01
CA ARG A 29 -19.27 -1.81 3.89
C ARG A 29 -19.38 -1.41 5.36
N VAL A 30 -18.71 -0.34 5.76
CA VAL A 30 -18.64 0.11 7.16
C VAL A 30 -19.08 1.55 7.36
N CYS A 31 -19.32 2.30 6.28
CA CYS A 31 -19.77 3.68 6.32
C CYS A 31 -21.26 3.83 6.04
N LYS A 32 -21.84 4.91 6.54
CA LYS A 32 -23.23 5.29 6.26
C LYS A 32 -23.42 5.50 4.75
N PRO A 33 -24.52 5.01 4.17
CA PRO A 33 -24.80 5.18 2.75
C PRO A 33 -24.75 6.65 2.32
N GLY A 34 -24.07 6.93 1.20
CA GLY A 34 -23.95 8.28 0.64
C GLY A 34 -22.92 9.19 1.31
N THR A 35 -22.19 8.71 2.34
CA THR A 35 -21.15 9.51 3.02
C THR A 35 -19.76 9.29 2.47
N VAL A 36 -19.52 8.19 1.74
CA VAL A 36 -18.22 7.93 1.12
C VAL A 36 -17.98 8.91 -0.02
N LYS A 37 -16.95 9.73 0.11
CA LYS A 37 -16.59 10.79 -0.83
C LYS A 37 -15.12 10.72 -1.20
N LEU A 38 -14.85 10.93 -2.46
CA LEU A 38 -13.50 11.21 -2.95
C LEU A 38 -13.27 12.72 -2.81
N LEU A 39 -12.44 13.13 -1.86
CA LEU A 39 -12.15 14.53 -1.58
C LEU A 39 -11.18 15.14 -2.58
N GLU A 40 -10.12 14.40 -2.86
CA GLU A 40 -9.06 14.82 -3.75
C GLU A 40 -8.61 13.63 -4.60
N ARG A 41 -8.33 13.89 -5.88
CA ARG A 41 -7.91 12.88 -6.84
C ARG A 41 -6.60 13.24 -7.50
N ARG A 42 -5.68 12.25 -7.59
CA ARG A 42 -4.36 12.37 -8.23
C ARG A 42 -3.53 13.55 -7.70
N MET A 43 -3.64 13.81 -6.43
CA MET A 43 -2.84 14.83 -5.77
C MET A 43 -1.37 14.41 -5.78
N LEU A 44 -0.49 15.36 -6.11
CA LEU A 44 0.95 15.11 -6.13
C LEU A 44 1.55 15.31 -4.75
N GLU A 45 1.96 14.24 -4.11
CA GLU A 45 2.74 14.30 -2.88
C GLU A 45 4.23 14.08 -3.13
N ARG A 46 5.05 14.97 -2.56
CA ARG A 46 6.51 14.91 -2.65
C ARG A 46 7.09 14.42 -1.34
N TYR A 47 7.80 13.31 -1.41
CA TYR A 47 8.59 12.76 -0.33
C TYR A 47 10.08 13.02 -0.58
N SER A 48 10.95 12.68 0.38
CA SER A 48 12.39 12.95 0.29
C SER A 48 13.06 12.33 -0.95
N ARG A 49 12.59 11.20 -1.44
CA ARG A 49 13.19 10.45 -2.55
C ARG A 49 12.25 10.08 -3.67
N LEU A 50 10.95 10.35 -3.52
CA LEU A 50 9.94 9.95 -4.50
C LEU A 50 8.79 10.95 -4.58
N ILE A 51 8.02 10.86 -5.66
CA ILE A 51 6.78 11.61 -5.89
C ILE A 51 5.70 10.56 -6.12
N HIS A 52 4.56 10.70 -5.45
CA HIS A 52 3.38 9.86 -5.64
C HIS A 52 2.17 10.67 -6.06
N THR A 53 1.27 10.03 -6.78
CA THR A 53 -0.12 10.46 -6.89
C THR A 53 -0.92 9.81 -5.78
N VAL A 54 -1.78 10.59 -5.11
CA VAL A 54 -2.57 10.16 -3.94
C VAL A 54 -4.02 10.57 -4.12
N ASP A 55 -4.93 9.69 -3.77
CA ASP A 55 -6.36 9.98 -3.65
C ASP A 55 -6.75 10.03 -2.17
N HIS A 56 -7.58 11.01 -1.81
CA HIS A 56 -8.13 11.12 -0.46
C HIS A 56 -9.61 10.76 -0.45
N ILE A 57 -9.98 9.78 0.37
CA ILE A 57 -11.33 9.29 0.53
C ILE A 57 -11.73 9.44 1.99
N GLU A 58 -12.94 9.94 2.24
CA GLU A 58 -13.53 9.94 3.58
C GLU A 58 -14.90 9.29 3.58
N GLY A 59 -15.36 8.87 4.78
CA GLY A 59 -16.69 8.34 5.00
C GLY A 59 -17.04 8.37 6.48
N GLU A 60 -18.34 8.52 6.80
CA GLU A 60 -18.85 8.47 8.16
C GLU A 60 -19.17 7.02 8.53
N LEU A 61 -18.55 6.48 9.59
CA LEU A 61 -18.82 5.12 10.05
C LEU A 61 -20.29 4.94 10.46
N LEU A 62 -20.81 3.74 10.25
CA LEU A 62 -22.06 3.30 10.83
C LEU A 62 -21.97 3.35 12.36
N ASP A 63 -23.08 3.65 13.05
CA ASP A 63 -23.11 3.83 14.49
C ASP A 63 -22.71 2.56 15.28
N GLU A 64 -22.91 1.38 14.68
CA GLU A 64 -22.51 0.08 15.23
C GLU A 64 -21.10 -0.36 14.83
N ARG A 65 -20.34 0.49 14.14
CA ARG A 65 -18.98 0.22 13.68
C ARG A 65 -17.97 1.14 14.35
N ASP A 66 -16.78 0.65 14.51
CA ASP A 66 -15.65 1.42 15.05
C ASP A 66 -14.47 1.48 14.09
N ALA A 67 -13.42 2.16 14.51
CA ALA A 67 -12.20 2.30 13.70
C ALA A 67 -11.48 0.96 13.46
N LEU A 68 -11.66 -0.04 14.33
CA LEU A 68 -11.09 -1.37 14.14
C LEU A 68 -11.83 -2.13 13.04
N ASP A 69 -13.17 -2.03 12.99
CA ASP A 69 -13.98 -2.54 11.88
C ASP A 69 -13.52 -1.95 10.54
N ALA A 70 -13.25 -0.63 10.53
CA ALA A 70 -12.74 0.05 9.34
C ALA A 70 -11.39 -0.52 8.89
N ILE A 71 -10.43 -0.69 9.80
CA ILE A 71 -9.13 -1.30 9.48
C ILE A 71 -9.31 -2.71 8.91
N LEU A 72 -10.05 -3.57 9.61
CA LEU A 72 -10.25 -4.97 9.21
C LEU A 72 -10.93 -5.08 7.84
N THR A 73 -11.82 -4.16 7.51
CA THR A 73 -12.50 -4.12 6.21
C THR A 73 -11.54 -3.76 5.07
N HIS A 74 -10.56 -2.88 5.32
CA HIS A 74 -9.55 -2.49 4.33
C HIS A 74 -8.39 -3.49 4.21
N MET A 75 -8.19 -4.36 5.19
CA MET A 75 -7.12 -5.37 5.15
C MET A 75 -7.43 -6.45 4.12
N TRP A 76 -6.47 -6.83 3.28
CA TRP A 76 -5.18 -6.20 3.06
C TRP A 76 -5.33 -5.17 1.94
N ALA A 77 -4.53 -4.12 1.96
CA ALA A 77 -4.66 -3.04 0.97
C ALA A 77 -4.53 -3.56 -0.46
N CYS A 78 -5.39 -3.08 -1.35
CA CYS A 78 -5.44 -3.46 -2.75
C CYS A 78 -4.10 -3.26 -3.48
N THR A 79 -3.38 -2.18 -3.17
CA THR A 79 -2.07 -1.85 -3.73
C THR A 79 -1.00 -2.92 -3.53
N VAL A 80 -1.15 -3.79 -2.53
CA VAL A 80 -0.19 -4.86 -2.22
C VAL A 80 -0.78 -6.26 -2.38
N THR A 81 -2.06 -6.37 -2.71
CA THR A 81 -2.74 -7.64 -2.95
C THR A 81 -3.30 -7.72 -4.37
N GLY A 82 -4.16 -6.82 -4.74
CA GLY A 82 -4.82 -6.79 -6.04
C GLY A 82 -6.35 -6.83 -5.93
N SER A 83 -7.01 -6.81 -7.07
CA SER A 83 -8.46 -6.83 -7.20
C SER A 83 -8.91 -7.87 -8.22
N PRO A 84 -9.94 -8.69 -7.90
CA PRO A 84 -10.67 -8.83 -6.62
C PRO A 84 -9.81 -9.42 -5.50
N LYS A 85 -9.83 -8.85 -4.30
CA LYS A 85 -8.97 -9.26 -3.17
C LYS A 85 -8.94 -10.76 -2.88
N PRO A 86 -10.05 -11.52 -2.80
CA PRO A 86 -9.99 -12.94 -2.48
C PRO A 86 -9.19 -13.76 -3.50
N ILE A 87 -9.35 -13.47 -4.80
CA ILE A 87 -8.63 -14.18 -5.86
C ILE A 87 -7.16 -13.76 -5.86
N ALA A 88 -6.89 -12.46 -5.72
CA ALA A 88 -5.52 -11.94 -5.66
C ALA A 88 -4.74 -12.54 -4.48
N MET A 89 -5.35 -12.60 -3.30
CA MET A 89 -4.75 -13.20 -2.11
C MET A 89 -4.48 -14.70 -2.30
N GLN A 90 -5.38 -15.44 -2.92
CA GLN A 90 -5.18 -16.85 -3.25
C GLN A 90 -4.03 -17.03 -4.24
N THR A 91 -3.97 -16.19 -5.27
CA THR A 91 -2.89 -16.21 -6.26
C THR A 91 -1.53 -15.92 -5.62
N ILE A 92 -1.47 -14.98 -4.68
CA ILE A 92 -0.25 -14.68 -3.90
C ILE A 92 0.19 -15.91 -3.10
N GLU A 93 -0.74 -16.56 -2.41
CA GLU A 93 -0.45 -17.76 -1.61
C GLU A 93 0.05 -18.92 -2.49
N ASP A 94 -0.50 -19.05 -3.69
CA ASP A 94 -0.13 -20.12 -4.62
C ASP A 94 1.22 -19.89 -5.31
N LEU A 95 1.63 -18.63 -5.52
CA LEU A 95 2.81 -18.29 -6.31
C LEU A 95 4.03 -17.88 -5.47
N GLU A 96 3.83 -17.25 -4.31
CA GLU A 96 4.96 -16.80 -3.50
C GLU A 96 5.60 -17.95 -2.72
N LEU A 97 6.93 -18.06 -2.83
CA LEU A 97 7.71 -19.17 -2.26
C LEU A 97 7.90 -19.06 -0.73
N SER A 98 7.55 -17.93 -0.14
CA SER A 98 7.72 -17.69 1.30
C SER A 98 6.66 -16.74 1.85
N PRO A 99 6.27 -16.89 3.13
CA PRO A 99 5.32 -15.98 3.76
C PRO A 99 5.78 -14.52 3.69
N ARG A 100 4.84 -13.61 3.50
CA ARG A 100 5.12 -12.15 3.44
C ARG A 100 5.60 -11.58 4.77
N GLY A 101 5.22 -12.21 5.89
CA GLY A 101 5.55 -11.72 7.21
C GLY A 101 4.95 -10.33 7.47
N TRP A 102 5.79 -9.34 7.73
CA TRP A 102 5.36 -7.96 7.95
C TRP A 102 4.98 -7.21 6.68
N TYR A 103 5.50 -7.65 5.53
CA TYR A 103 5.20 -6.99 4.25
C TYR A 103 3.70 -7.09 3.91
N SER A 104 3.13 -6.02 3.42
CA SER A 104 1.69 -5.85 3.13
C SER A 104 0.78 -5.75 4.36
N GLY A 105 1.32 -5.81 5.58
CA GLY A 105 0.55 -5.59 6.78
C GLY A 105 0.33 -4.11 7.06
N CYS A 106 -0.09 -3.80 8.28
CA CYS A 106 -0.15 -2.43 8.76
C CYS A 106 0.52 -2.29 10.14
N ILE A 107 0.98 -1.07 10.41
CA ILE A 107 1.51 -0.67 11.71
C ILE A 107 0.90 0.67 12.09
N GLY A 108 0.65 0.89 13.38
CA GLY A 108 0.09 2.16 13.81
C GLY A 108 -0.26 2.20 15.27
N PHE A 109 -1.11 3.14 15.61
CA PHE A 109 -1.54 3.41 16.96
C PHE A 109 -3.06 3.30 17.08
N LEU A 110 -3.50 2.63 18.12
CA LEU A 110 -4.88 2.59 18.56
C LEU A 110 -4.96 3.29 19.92
N TRP A 111 -5.72 4.36 20.00
CA TRP A 111 -5.93 5.10 21.25
C TRP A 111 -7.21 4.63 21.95
N PHE A 112 -7.21 4.65 23.26
CA PHE A 112 -8.37 4.24 24.06
C PHE A 112 -9.59 5.14 23.92
N ASN A 113 -9.46 6.28 23.26
CA ASN A 113 -10.58 7.17 22.90
C ASN A 113 -11.23 6.81 21.55
N GLY A 114 -10.82 5.68 20.94
CA GLY A 114 -11.35 5.20 19.66
C GLY A 114 -10.65 5.78 18.42
N TYR A 115 -9.67 6.69 18.58
CA TYR A 115 -8.88 7.16 17.46
C TYR A 115 -7.87 6.10 17.01
N VAL A 116 -7.72 5.93 15.71
CA VAL A 116 -6.75 5.01 15.11
C VAL A 116 -6.00 5.69 13.98
N SER A 117 -4.70 5.45 13.89
CA SER A 117 -3.87 5.87 12.77
C SER A 117 -2.94 4.73 12.40
N THR A 118 -3.05 4.26 11.16
CA THR A 118 -2.21 3.17 10.65
C THR A 118 -1.58 3.53 9.33
N GLY A 119 -0.44 2.91 9.04
CA GLY A 119 0.23 2.95 7.76
C GLY A 119 0.53 1.54 7.27
N MET A 120 0.60 1.36 5.96
CA MET A 120 0.94 0.09 5.35
C MET A 120 2.43 -0.23 5.53
N THR A 121 2.76 -1.47 5.88
CA THR A 121 4.15 -1.93 6.01
C THR A 121 4.71 -2.32 4.65
N LEU A 122 5.20 -1.31 3.93
CA LEU A 122 6.01 -1.46 2.73
C LEU A 122 7.25 -0.59 2.85
N ARG A 123 8.25 -0.82 2.02
CA ARG A 123 9.54 -0.09 2.11
C ARG A 123 10.12 -0.13 3.54
N THR A 124 10.05 -1.31 4.16
CA THR A 124 10.39 -1.54 5.56
C THR A 124 11.47 -2.59 5.66
N VAL A 125 12.39 -2.43 6.62
CA VAL A 125 13.42 -3.41 6.94
C VAL A 125 13.03 -4.15 8.21
N HIS A 126 12.98 -5.47 8.15
CA HIS A 126 12.82 -6.32 9.32
C HIS A 126 14.19 -6.78 9.82
N LEU A 127 14.54 -6.38 11.03
CA LEU A 127 15.79 -6.78 11.69
C LEU A 127 15.50 -7.84 12.72
N LYS A 128 16.09 -9.02 12.55
CA LYS A 128 15.96 -10.13 13.50
C LYS A 128 17.24 -10.95 13.53
N ASP A 129 17.74 -11.25 14.72
CA ASP A 129 18.91 -12.11 14.96
C ASP A 129 20.12 -11.73 14.09
N GLY A 130 20.41 -10.44 13.97
CA GLY A 130 21.52 -9.90 13.17
C GLY A 130 21.28 -9.94 11.64
N THR A 131 20.12 -10.35 11.20
CA THR A 131 19.74 -10.40 9.78
C THR A 131 18.76 -9.28 9.44
N ALA A 132 19.04 -8.53 8.37
CA ALA A 132 18.14 -7.53 7.81
C ALA A 132 17.41 -8.13 6.60
N THR A 133 16.09 -8.12 6.64
CA THR A 133 15.24 -8.60 5.54
C THR A 133 14.44 -7.45 4.97
N VAL A 134 14.49 -7.28 3.66
CA VAL A 134 13.66 -6.35 2.91
C VAL A 134 12.80 -7.15 1.94
N ARG A 135 11.51 -6.83 1.89
CA ARG A 135 10.60 -7.38 0.89
C ARG A 135 10.03 -6.24 0.06
N ALA A 136 9.99 -6.44 -1.25
CA ALA A 136 9.45 -5.48 -2.21
C ALA A 136 8.63 -6.23 -3.25
N GLY A 137 7.77 -5.50 -3.95
CA GLY A 137 6.95 -6.00 -5.05
C GLY A 137 6.46 -4.85 -5.92
N ALA A 138 5.88 -5.18 -7.05
CA ALA A 138 5.22 -4.26 -7.95
C ALA A 138 3.79 -4.73 -8.23
N THR A 139 2.92 -3.81 -8.63
CA THR A 139 1.55 -4.12 -9.02
C THR A 139 1.52 -4.59 -10.47
N LEU A 140 0.96 -5.77 -10.70
CA LEU A 140 0.82 -6.32 -12.06
C LEU A 140 -0.56 -5.99 -12.63
N LEU A 141 -0.57 -5.33 -13.77
CA LEU A 141 -1.76 -5.05 -14.59
C LEU A 141 -1.68 -5.83 -15.90
N TYR A 142 -2.77 -5.79 -16.69
CA TYR A 142 -2.83 -6.48 -17.97
C TYR A 142 -1.71 -6.04 -18.95
N ASP A 143 -1.39 -4.75 -18.94
CA ASP A 143 -0.38 -4.16 -19.82
C ASP A 143 1.01 -4.02 -19.16
N SER A 144 1.23 -4.67 -18.01
CA SER A 144 2.53 -4.66 -17.34
C SER A 144 3.59 -5.35 -18.17
N ASP A 145 4.74 -4.71 -18.31
CA ASP A 145 5.95 -5.30 -18.88
C ASP A 145 6.76 -5.99 -17.78
N PRO A 146 6.99 -7.32 -17.86
CA PRO A 146 7.63 -8.07 -16.78
C PRO A 146 9.03 -7.54 -16.39
N GLU A 147 9.82 -7.07 -17.36
CA GLU A 147 11.15 -6.53 -17.10
C GLU A 147 11.09 -5.14 -16.43
N ALA A 148 10.06 -4.35 -16.76
CA ALA A 148 9.83 -3.07 -16.11
C ALA A 148 9.41 -3.27 -14.65
N GLU A 149 8.50 -4.21 -14.37
CA GLU A 149 8.04 -4.53 -13.00
C GLU A 149 9.18 -5.11 -12.14
N GLU A 150 10.03 -5.95 -12.70
CA GLU A 150 11.26 -6.43 -12.04
C GLU A 150 12.17 -5.27 -11.65
N ARG A 151 12.43 -4.33 -12.58
CA ARG A 151 13.24 -3.13 -12.29
C ARG A 151 12.61 -2.26 -11.21
N GLU A 152 11.29 -2.09 -11.22
CA GLU A 152 10.56 -1.35 -10.20
C GLU A 152 10.72 -2.00 -8.82
N THR A 153 10.53 -3.32 -8.72
CA THR A 153 10.74 -4.10 -7.50
C THR A 153 12.17 -3.95 -6.96
N CYS A 154 13.17 -4.05 -7.83
CA CYS A 154 14.57 -3.82 -7.46
C CYS A 154 14.80 -2.37 -6.97
N SER A 155 14.20 -1.39 -7.61
CA SER A 155 14.28 0.02 -7.22
C SER A 155 13.68 0.25 -5.82
N HIS A 156 12.56 -0.38 -5.50
CA HIS A 156 11.94 -0.29 -4.19
C HIS A 156 12.82 -0.86 -3.07
N ALA A 157 13.61 -1.90 -3.34
CA ALA A 157 14.52 -2.51 -2.38
C ALA A 157 15.87 -1.79 -2.28
N SER A 158 16.34 -1.14 -3.35
CA SER A 158 17.72 -0.64 -3.49
C SER A 158 18.12 0.35 -2.40
N SER A 159 17.21 1.24 -2.00
CA SER A 159 17.48 2.26 -0.96
C SER A 159 17.86 1.67 0.41
N PHE A 160 17.52 0.41 0.67
CA PHE A 160 17.86 -0.32 1.89
C PHE A 160 19.11 -1.16 1.70
N LEU A 161 19.30 -1.74 0.52
CA LEU A 161 20.45 -2.58 0.19
C LEU A 161 21.75 -1.78 0.04
N GLU A 162 21.64 -0.52 -0.37
CA GLU A 162 22.76 0.42 -0.54
C GLU A 162 23.11 1.20 0.73
N ALA A 163 22.33 1.04 1.81
CA ALA A 163 22.62 1.71 3.07
C ALA A 163 24.01 1.29 3.60
N PRO A 164 24.92 2.24 3.89
CA PRO A 164 26.27 1.90 4.34
C PRO A 164 26.22 1.06 5.63
N ARG A 165 26.90 -0.08 5.65
CA ARG A 165 27.03 -0.95 6.83
C ARG A 165 27.53 -0.20 8.09
N ALA A 166 28.21 0.92 7.90
CA ALA A 166 28.75 1.74 8.97
C ALA A 166 27.70 2.49 9.84
N GLN A 167 26.43 2.53 9.43
CA GLN A 167 25.37 3.21 10.19
C GLN A 167 24.49 2.27 11.02
N LEU A 168 24.69 0.96 10.90
CA LEU A 168 23.95 -0.04 11.68
C LEU A 168 24.78 -0.51 12.90
N ASN A 169 25.31 0.43 13.71
CA ASN A 169 25.81 0.10 15.04
C ASN A 169 24.61 -0.14 15.96
N LEU A 170 24.05 -1.32 15.88
CA LEU A 170 23.08 -1.83 16.84
C LEU A 170 23.85 -2.40 18.02
N SER A 171 24.04 -1.60 19.07
CA SER A 171 24.49 -2.04 20.38
C SER A 171 23.36 -2.74 21.13
#